data_67a5e428eb864d7deca22d4226e2c314
#
_entry.id   67a5e428eb864d7deca22d4226e2c314
#
_cell.length_a   1.000
_cell.length_b   1.000
_cell.length_c   1.000
_cell.angle_alpha   90.00
_cell.angle_beta   90.00
_cell.angle_gamma   90.00
#
_symmetry.space_group_name_H-M   'P 1'
#
loop_
_entity.id
_entity.type
_entity.pdbx_description
1 polymer ?
#
loop_
_entity_poly.entity_id
_entity_poly.type
_entity_poly.pdbx_seq_one_letter_code
_entity_poly.pdbx_strand_id
1 'polypeptide(L)'
;MSRCLACMLVALGLIAAGCGGDEGSAGEDADALLKRGFSTDVDSGRMSMDLELSVEGVEGADGPFRLELSGPFRSRGPTKMPDVDMDFTASGQGVNFEGRVVLLPENAWVEFGGDTYEVGQELWGRAQDSLNREGGPETFGDAGVNPLKWVTDAETGDTEEISGTETTEVTGELDVAAMLRDFNRLSPNSSALPRGTLDQIDDAVGPVEFKAWIGDDDIWRKLSSEATFTVPDDHRQGAGGLEGGKISLDMTLRAPNEPVSIESPGEGRPISDLLRALGVPPAALLGPGLAVPAPG
;
A
#
# COMPACT_ATOMS: atom_id res chain seq x y z
N MET A 1 -4.94 11.86 17.19
CA MET A 1 -5.67 10.96 16.29
C MET A 1 -5.66 11.37 14.80
N SER A 2 -5.39 12.64 14.45
CA SER A 2 -5.49 13.15 13.05
C SER A 2 -4.28 12.87 12.12
N ARG A 3 -3.20 12.24 12.58
CA ARG A 3 -1.96 12.08 11.81
C ARG A 3 -1.75 10.70 11.16
N CYS A 4 -2.51 9.69 11.56
CA CYS A 4 -2.33 8.33 11.05
C CYS A 4 -3.05 8.04 9.71
N LEU A 5 -4.09 8.82 9.37
CA LEU A 5 -4.86 8.57 8.13
C LEU A 5 -4.12 8.96 6.85
N ALA A 6 -3.17 9.88 6.92
CA ALA A 6 -2.45 10.39 5.75
C ALA A 6 -1.34 9.44 5.23
N CYS A 7 -0.86 8.50 6.07
CA CYS A 7 0.18 7.55 5.64
C CYS A 7 -0.38 6.35 4.85
N MET A 8 -1.70 6.15 4.85
CA MET A 8 -2.33 4.93 4.34
C MET A 8 -2.62 4.94 2.84
N LEU A 9 -2.66 6.10 2.21
CA LEU A 9 -2.93 6.23 0.76
C LEU A 9 -1.70 5.98 -0.14
N VAL A 10 -0.50 5.88 0.45
CA VAL A 10 0.74 5.69 -0.31
C VAL A 10 1.00 4.21 -0.65
N ALA A 11 0.35 3.27 0.03
CA ALA A 11 0.57 1.84 -0.20
C ALA A 11 -0.04 1.30 -1.52
N LEU A 12 -0.94 2.05 -2.17
CA LEU A 12 -1.64 1.61 -3.39
C LEU A 12 -0.83 1.77 -4.69
N GLY A 13 0.34 2.39 -4.66
CA GLY A 13 1.16 2.69 -5.85
C GLY A 13 2.17 1.63 -6.26
N LEU A 14 2.22 0.47 -5.62
CA LEU A 14 3.41 -0.41 -5.64
C LEU A 14 3.36 -1.60 -6.59
N ILE A 15 2.36 -1.74 -7.45
CA ILE A 15 2.19 -2.97 -8.24
C ILE A 15 2.33 -2.72 -9.74
N ALA A 16 3.47 -2.26 -10.21
CA ALA A 16 3.84 -2.41 -11.62
C ALA A 16 5.29 -1.97 -11.89
N ALA A 17 6.24 -2.87 -11.89
CA ALA A 17 7.42 -2.77 -12.75
C ALA A 17 8.24 -4.07 -12.73
N GLY A 18 8.26 -4.78 -13.83
CA GLY A 18 9.14 -5.91 -14.06
C GLY A 18 10.34 -5.58 -14.92
N CYS A 19 11.40 -6.34 -14.79
CA CYS A 19 12.41 -6.56 -15.83
C CYS A 19 13.17 -7.88 -15.64
N GLY A 20 13.17 -8.66 -16.60
CA GLY A 20 13.50 -9.87 -17.18
C GLY A 20 14.81 -10.61 -16.97
N GLY A 21 14.73 -11.95 -17.18
CA GLY A 21 15.73 -12.87 -17.73
C GLY A 21 16.53 -13.71 -16.72
N ASP A 22 16.46 -14.96 -16.67
CA ASP A 22 17.05 -16.06 -17.38
C ASP A 22 16.93 -17.41 -16.62
N GLU A 23 16.90 -18.52 -17.35
CA GLU A 23 16.40 -19.85 -16.98
C GLU A 23 17.35 -20.73 -16.15
N GLY A 24 16.76 -21.71 -15.40
CA GLY A 24 17.47 -22.88 -14.87
C GLY A 24 16.69 -23.70 -13.84
N SER A 25 16.12 -24.81 -14.28
CA SER A 25 15.31 -25.78 -13.53
C SER A 25 16.15 -26.72 -12.66
N ALA A 26 15.76 -26.89 -11.40
CA ALA A 26 15.64 -28.09 -10.56
C ALA A 26 15.60 -27.68 -9.09
N GLY A 27 14.43 -27.84 -8.44
CA GLY A 27 14.17 -27.32 -7.10
C GLY A 27 14.23 -25.79 -7.19
N GLU A 28 13.18 -25.20 -7.67
CA GLU A 28 13.16 -23.81 -8.09
C GLU A 28 13.66 -22.91 -6.95
N ASP A 29 14.73 -22.15 -7.19
CA ASP A 29 15.27 -21.21 -6.22
C ASP A 29 14.19 -20.18 -5.86
N ALA A 30 13.86 -20.07 -4.59
CA ALA A 30 12.82 -19.18 -4.08
C ALA A 30 13.05 -17.73 -4.54
N ASP A 31 14.29 -17.28 -4.57
CA ASP A 31 14.67 -15.95 -5.05
C ASP A 31 14.35 -15.77 -6.54
N ALA A 32 14.59 -16.82 -7.35
CA ALA A 32 14.28 -16.77 -8.78
C ALA A 32 12.77 -16.73 -9.01
N LEU A 33 12.00 -17.50 -8.24
CA LEU A 33 10.54 -17.51 -8.30
C LEU A 33 9.95 -16.16 -7.87
N LEU A 34 10.41 -15.61 -6.75
CA LEU A 34 10.03 -14.25 -6.32
C LEU A 34 10.36 -13.22 -7.39
N LYS A 35 11.57 -13.29 -7.96
CA LYS A 35 11.98 -12.36 -9.01
C LYS A 35 11.02 -12.40 -10.20
N ARG A 36 10.66 -13.59 -10.69
CA ARG A 36 9.69 -13.73 -11.78
C ARG A 36 8.31 -13.22 -11.36
N GLY A 37 7.81 -13.64 -10.22
CA GLY A 37 6.50 -13.27 -9.71
C GLY A 37 6.28 -11.76 -9.53
N PHE A 38 7.35 -11.03 -9.18
CA PHE A 38 7.30 -9.57 -9.03
C PHE A 38 7.82 -8.80 -10.25
N SER A 39 8.35 -9.50 -11.27
CA SER A 39 8.83 -8.88 -12.49
C SER A 39 7.83 -8.99 -13.66
N THR A 40 6.86 -9.89 -13.56
CA THR A 40 5.85 -10.06 -14.59
C THR A 40 4.83 -8.94 -14.54
N ASP A 41 4.63 -8.27 -15.66
CA ASP A 41 3.70 -7.16 -15.77
C ASP A 41 2.25 -7.61 -15.56
N VAL A 42 1.54 -6.88 -14.74
CA VAL A 42 0.10 -7.03 -14.53
C VAL A 42 -0.59 -5.75 -14.99
N ASP A 43 -1.19 -5.80 -16.18
CA ASP A 43 -1.84 -4.64 -16.79
C ASP A 43 -3.21 -4.34 -16.18
N SER A 44 -3.90 -5.36 -15.67
CA SER A 44 -5.23 -5.23 -15.07
C SER A 44 -5.54 -6.42 -14.18
N GLY A 45 -6.57 -6.28 -13.36
CA GLY A 45 -7.04 -7.35 -12.50
C GLY A 45 -8.01 -6.86 -11.44
N ARG A 46 -8.32 -7.74 -10.52
CA ARG A 46 -9.05 -7.43 -9.30
C ARG A 46 -8.16 -7.71 -8.11
N MET A 47 -8.00 -6.71 -7.27
CA MET A 47 -7.20 -6.81 -6.06
C MET A 47 -8.11 -6.77 -4.82
N SER A 48 -7.78 -7.54 -3.81
CA SER A 48 -8.25 -7.34 -2.45
C SER A 48 -7.07 -7.19 -1.51
N MET A 49 -7.23 -6.35 -0.50
CA MET A 49 -6.26 -6.11 0.56
C MET A 49 -7.01 -6.07 1.89
N ASP A 50 -6.50 -6.82 2.85
CA ASP A 50 -6.93 -6.84 4.24
C ASP A 50 -5.76 -6.42 5.11
N LEU A 51 -5.90 -5.31 5.81
CA LEU A 51 -4.92 -4.82 6.79
C LEU A 51 -5.54 -4.82 8.17
N GLU A 52 -4.92 -5.52 9.12
CA GLU A 52 -5.32 -5.50 10.52
C GLU A 52 -4.17 -4.92 11.37
N LEU A 53 -4.51 -4.01 12.27
CA LEU A 53 -3.61 -3.43 13.25
C LEU A 53 -4.21 -3.60 14.65
N SER A 54 -3.56 -4.39 15.49
CA SER A 54 -3.85 -4.45 16.93
C SER A 54 -2.79 -3.68 17.68
N VAL A 55 -3.18 -2.91 18.69
CA VAL A 55 -2.28 -2.14 19.57
C VAL A 55 -2.52 -2.48 21.03
N GLU A 56 -1.46 -2.41 21.83
CA GLU A 56 -1.46 -2.70 23.26
C GLU A 56 -1.03 -1.47 24.06
N GLY A 57 -1.55 -1.31 25.27
CA GLY A 57 -1.18 -0.23 26.19
C GLY A 57 -1.87 1.11 25.94
N VAL A 58 -2.63 1.27 24.87
CA VAL A 58 -3.35 2.52 24.56
C VAL A 58 -4.76 2.45 25.12
N GLU A 59 -5.05 3.34 26.11
CA GLU A 59 -6.38 3.42 26.72
C GLU A 59 -7.45 3.78 25.68
N GLY A 60 -8.51 2.99 25.60
CA GLY A 60 -9.61 3.15 24.63
C GLY A 60 -9.32 2.63 23.22
N ALA A 61 -8.19 1.97 22.98
CA ALA A 61 -7.91 1.26 21.74
C ALA A 61 -8.29 -0.23 21.86
N ASP A 62 -9.52 -0.50 22.27
CA ASP A 62 -10.01 -1.87 22.46
C ASP A 62 -10.31 -2.51 21.10
N GLY A 63 -9.59 -3.58 20.76
CA GLY A 63 -9.76 -4.37 19.54
C GLY A 63 -8.95 -3.86 18.33
N PRO A 64 -8.89 -4.67 17.27
CA PRO A 64 -8.13 -4.34 16.09
C PRO A 64 -8.77 -3.24 15.25
N PHE A 65 -7.92 -2.48 14.57
CA PHE A 65 -8.30 -1.69 13.41
C PHE A 65 -8.19 -2.56 12.18
N ARG A 66 -9.21 -2.53 11.32
CA ARG A 66 -9.21 -3.22 10.03
C ARG A 66 -9.45 -2.23 8.91
N LEU A 67 -8.72 -2.45 7.82
CA LEU A 67 -8.99 -1.82 6.54
C LEU A 67 -9.05 -2.91 5.48
N GLU A 68 -10.21 -3.03 4.85
CA GLU A 68 -10.43 -3.89 3.71
C GLU A 68 -10.57 -3.01 2.46
N LEU A 69 -9.88 -3.38 1.39
CA LEU A 69 -9.99 -2.76 0.07
C LEU A 69 -10.24 -3.85 -0.96
N SER A 70 -11.14 -3.64 -1.89
CA SER A 70 -11.35 -4.61 -2.97
C SER A 70 -11.93 -3.95 -4.22
N GLY A 71 -11.42 -4.36 -5.39
CA GLY A 71 -11.96 -3.88 -6.65
C GLY A 71 -11.00 -4.05 -7.84
N PRO A 72 -11.43 -3.60 -9.01
CA PRO A 72 -10.64 -3.64 -10.22
C PRO A 72 -9.59 -2.52 -10.26
N PHE A 73 -8.46 -2.84 -10.91
CA PHE A 73 -7.45 -1.87 -11.28
C PHE A 73 -6.99 -2.10 -12.73
N ARG A 74 -6.45 -1.04 -13.33
CA ARG A 74 -5.80 -1.09 -14.65
C ARG A 74 -4.54 -0.24 -14.61
N SER A 75 -3.41 -0.86 -14.89
CA SER A 75 -2.12 -0.19 -15.01
C SER A 75 -2.12 0.81 -16.17
N ARG A 76 -1.35 1.88 -16.01
CA ARG A 76 -1.09 2.88 -17.04
C ARG A 76 0.40 2.99 -17.35
N GLY A 77 1.13 1.96 -16.94
CA GLY A 77 2.58 1.89 -17.00
C GLY A 77 3.25 2.26 -15.67
N PRO A 78 4.53 2.00 -15.54
CA PRO A 78 5.26 1.96 -14.26
C PRO A 78 5.34 3.32 -13.53
N THR A 79 5.21 4.42 -14.25
CA THR A 79 5.37 5.77 -13.68
C THR A 79 4.05 6.54 -13.52
N LYS A 80 2.92 5.93 -13.86
CA LYS A 80 1.61 6.59 -13.79
C LYS A 80 0.73 5.92 -12.75
N MET A 81 -0.09 6.70 -12.06
CA MET A 81 -1.12 6.13 -11.20
C MET A 81 -2.04 5.22 -12.01
N PRO A 82 -2.33 4.02 -11.52
CA PRO A 82 -3.29 3.13 -12.17
C PRO A 82 -4.69 3.73 -12.11
N ASP A 83 -5.55 3.33 -13.05
CA ASP A 83 -6.98 3.49 -12.89
C ASP A 83 -7.44 2.49 -11.83
N VAL A 84 -8.28 2.94 -10.90
CA VAL A 84 -8.68 2.15 -9.73
C VAL A 84 -10.15 2.40 -9.45
N ASP A 85 -10.85 1.35 -9.03
CA ASP A 85 -12.21 1.40 -8.54
C ASP A 85 -12.32 0.42 -7.38
N MET A 86 -12.14 0.93 -6.16
CA MET A 86 -12.02 0.11 -4.95
C MET A 86 -13.09 0.46 -3.95
N ASP A 87 -13.85 -0.55 -3.53
CA ASP A 87 -14.64 -0.48 -2.30
C ASP A 87 -13.70 -0.56 -1.10
N PHE A 88 -14.02 0.16 -0.04
CA PHE A 88 -13.30 0.07 1.22
C PHE A 88 -14.22 -0.07 2.42
N THR A 89 -13.76 -0.83 3.40
CA THR A 89 -14.35 -0.89 4.74
C THR A 89 -13.25 -0.63 5.75
N ALA A 90 -13.46 0.36 6.62
CA ALA A 90 -12.55 0.67 7.72
C ALA A 90 -13.30 0.52 9.03
N SER A 91 -12.83 -0.34 9.92
CA SER A 91 -13.46 -0.61 11.20
C SER A 91 -12.47 -0.57 12.36
N GLY A 92 -12.94 -0.23 13.54
CA GLY A 92 -12.16 -0.21 14.77
C GLY A 92 -12.79 0.68 15.83
N GLN A 93 -12.57 0.40 17.09
CA GLN A 93 -13.08 1.17 18.23
C GLN A 93 -14.60 1.40 18.18
N GLY A 94 -15.38 0.41 17.68
CA GLY A 94 -16.83 0.51 17.58
C GLY A 94 -17.34 1.39 16.43
N VAL A 95 -16.46 1.83 15.54
CA VAL A 95 -16.81 2.62 14.34
C VAL A 95 -16.61 1.76 13.10
N ASN A 96 -17.53 1.84 12.16
CA ASN A 96 -17.43 1.23 10.84
C ASN A 96 -17.69 2.29 9.77
N PHE A 97 -16.80 2.38 8.80
CA PHE A 97 -16.91 3.25 7.64
C PHE A 97 -16.82 2.41 6.38
N GLU A 98 -17.74 2.64 5.48
CA GLU A 98 -17.78 2.01 4.16
C GLU A 98 -17.82 3.09 3.09
N GLY A 99 -17.16 2.83 1.98
CA GLY A 99 -17.14 3.75 0.86
C GLY A 99 -16.47 3.13 -0.36
N ARG A 100 -16.27 3.98 -1.36
CA ARG A 100 -15.61 3.59 -2.62
C ARG A 100 -14.69 4.71 -3.08
N VAL A 101 -13.55 4.34 -3.65
CA VAL A 101 -12.59 5.26 -4.25
C VAL A 101 -12.45 4.93 -5.72
N VAL A 102 -12.62 5.93 -6.58
CA VAL A 102 -12.38 5.80 -8.02
C VAL A 102 -11.28 6.77 -8.42
N LEU A 103 -10.22 6.23 -9.02
CA LEU A 103 -9.09 7.01 -9.54
C LEU A 103 -9.05 6.83 -11.06
N LEU A 104 -9.13 7.95 -11.78
CA LEU A 104 -9.02 8.00 -13.24
C LEU A 104 -8.06 9.12 -13.66
N PRO A 105 -7.62 9.17 -14.91
CA PRO A 105 -6.70 10.21 -15.38
C PRO A 105 -7.19 11.62 -15.14
N GLU A 106 -8.47 11.83 -15.35
CA GLU A 106 -9.10 13.16 -15.32
C GLU A 106 -9.46 13.65 -13.92
N ASN A 107 -9.71 12.72 -12.96
CA ASN A 107 -10.14 13.08 -11.61
C ASN A 107 -10.08 11.88 -10.66
N ALA A 108 -10.28 12.15 -9.37
CA ALA A 108 -10.50 11.14 -8.33
C ALA A 108 -11.81 11.43 -7.60
N TRP A 109 -12.49 10.37 -7.17
CA TRP A 109 -13.76 10.43 -6.45
C TRP A 109 -13.72 9.55 -5.21
N VAL A 110 -14.51 9.97 -4.22
CA VAL A 110 -14.80 9.18 -3.02
C VAL A 110 -16.31 9.14 -2.85
N GLU A 111 -16.86 7.95 -2.81
CA GLU A 111 -18.26 7.75 -2.41
C GLU A 111 -18.28 7.39 -0.93
N PHE A 112 -19.02 8.16 -0.13
CA PHE A 112 -19.08 7.98 1.31
C PHE A 112 -20.42 8.48 1.85
N GLY A 113 -21.06 7.68 2.72
CA GLY A 113 -22.34 8.04 3.33
C GLY A 113 -23.49 8.27 2.34
N GLY A 114 -23.40 7.70 1.13
CA GLY A 114 -24.38 7.84 0.07
C GLY A 114 -24.19 9.06 -0.85
N ASP A 115 -23.17 9.88 -0.57
CA ASP A 115 -22.78 11.03 -1.40
C ASP A 115 -21.50 10.71 -2.19
N THR A 116 -21.40 11.28 -3.39
CA THR A 116 -20.16 11.27 -4.20
C THR A 116 -19.42 12.59 -4.01
N TYR A 117 -18.12 12.50 -3.78
CA TYR A 117 -17.21 13.65 -3.64
C TYR A 117 -16.11 13.56 -4.69
N GLU A 118 -15.76 14.69 -5.30
CA GLU A 118 -14.70 14.80 -6.29
C GLU A 118 -13.50 15.61 -5.77
N VAL A 119 -12.29 15.14 -6.07
CA VAL A 119 -11.07 15.86 -5.73
C VAL A 119 -10.93 17.14 -6.55
N GLY A 120 -11.41 17.09 -7.80
CA GLY A 120 -11.33 18.16 -8.76
C GLY A 120 -10.03 18.13 -9.58
N GLN A 121 -10.17 18.42 -10.87
CA GLN A 121 -9.09 18.25 -11.87
C GLN A 121 -7.79 18.98 -11.50
N GLU A 122 -7.88 20.18 -10.90
CA GLU A 122 -6.69 20.96 -10.55
C GLU A 122 -5.90 20.35 -9.40
N LEU A 123 -6.58 19.88 -8.32
CA LEU A 123 -5.93 19.22 -7.20
C LEU A 123 -5.41 17.84 -7.62
N TRP A 124 -6.20 17.12 -8.40
CA TRP A 124 -5.83 15.81 -8.89
C TRP A 124 -4.62 15.86 -9.83
N GLY A 125 -4.60 16.81 -10.77
CA GLY A 125 -3.45 17.06 -11.64
C GLY A 125 -2.16 17.35 -10.84
N ARG A 126 -2.23 18.20 -9.83
CA ARG A 126 -1.07 18.47 -8.96
C ARG A 126 -0.63 17.22 -8.18
N ALA A 127 -1.56 16.39 -7.73
CA ALA A 127 -1.23 15.14 -7.07
C ALA A 127 -0.49 14.19 -8.03
N GLN A 128 -1.01 14.03 -9.25
CA GLN A 128 -0.35 13.25 -10.30
C GLN A 128 1.03 13.81 -10.66
N ASP A 129 1.16 15.12 -10.86
CA ASP A 129 2.44 15.78 -11.17
C ASP A 129 3.46 15.59 -10.04
N SER A 130 3.02 15.53 -8.79
CA SER A 130 3.90 15.27 -7.66
C SER A 130 4.47 13.85 -7.66
N LEU A 131 3.76 12.90 -8.26
CA LEU A 131 4.16 11.51 -8.43
C LEU A 131 4.92 11.30 -9.76
N ASN A 132 4.49 12.00 -10.82
CA ASN A 132 5.03 11.89 -12.17
C ASN A 132 6.13 12.95 -12.44
N ARG A 133 7.07 13.16 -11.53
CA ARG A 133 8.12 14.18 -11.73
C ARG A 133 8.90 13.96 -13.03
N GLU A 134 8.95 14.99 -13.88
CA GLU A 134 9.88 15.01 -15.01
C GLU A 134 11.32 14.81 -14.50
N GLY A 135 11.98 13.77 -15.01
CA GLY A 135 13.32 13.36 -14.58
C GLY A 135 13.37 12.53 -13.29
N GLY A 136 12.22 12.10 -12.77
CA GLY A 136 12.17 11.04 -11.76
C GLY A 136 12.55 9.68 -12.34
N PRO A 137 12.85 8.70 -11.47
CA PRO A 137 13.14 7.34 -11.93
C PRO A 137 11.94 6.78 -12.71
N GLU A 138 12.21 6.20 -13.88
CA GLU A 138 11.17 5.61 -14.72
C GLU A 138 10.66 4.27 -14.17
N THR A 139 11.47 3.64 -13.32
CA THR A 139 11.14 2.37 -12.64
C THR A 139 11.57 2.43 -11.18
N PHE A 140 11.06 1.51 -10.37
CA PHE A 140 11.56 1.32 -8.99
C PHE A 140 13.06 1.00 -8.97
N GLY A 141 13.55 0.23 -9.95
CA GLY A 141 14.96 -0.08 -10.11
C GLY A 141 15.81 1.17 -10.33
N ASP A 142 15.34 2.12 -11.15
CA ASP A 142 16.03 3.39 -11.38
C ASP A 142 16.05 4.28 -10.13
N ALA A 143 15.02 4.16 -9.29
CA ALA A 143 14.99 4.79 -7.98
C ALA A 143 15.94 4.12 -6.96
N GLY A 144 16.58 3.02 -7.35
CA GLY A 144 17.38 2.18 -6.47
C GLY A 144 16.56 1.37 -5.48
N VAL A 145 15.26 1.22 -5.75
CA VAL A 145 14.33 0.39 -4.97
C VAL A 145 14.30 -1.01 -5.57
N ASN A 146 14.56 -1.99 -4.75
CA ASN A 146 14.49 -3.38 -5.17
C ASN A 146 13.69 -4.19 -4.13
N PRO A 147 12.38 -4.40 -4.35
CA PRO A 147 11.52 -5.14 -3.42
C PRO A 147 12.05 -6.54 -3.10
N LEU A 148 12.78 -7.17 -4.01
CA LEU A 148 13.36 -8.48 -3.79
C LEU A 148 14.45 -8.48 -2.70
N LYS A 149 15.04 -7.33 -2.40
CA LYS A 149 16.00 -7.19 -1.29
C LYS A 149 15.33 -7.00 0.07
N TRP A 150 14.02 -6.82 0.08
CA TRP A 150 13.27 -6.73 1.33
C TRP A 150 12.96 -8.12 1.89
N VAL A 151 13.01 -9.18 1.05
CA VAL A 151 12.79 -10.56 1.49
C VAL A 151 14.15 -11.23 1.66
N THR A 152 14.36 -11.79 2.83
CA THR A 152 15.54 -12.58 3.21
C THR A 152 15.13 -14.00 3.56
N ASP A 153 16.08 -14.93 3.53
CA ASP A 153 15.87 -16.33 3.91
C ASP A 153 14.67 -16.97 3.18
N ALA A 154 14.56 -16.67 1.87
CA ALA A 154 13.46 -17.15 1.06
C ALA A 154 13.57 -18.67 0.82
N GLU A 155 12.47 -19.39 1.05
CA GLU A 155 12.34 -20.82 0.83
C GLU A 155 11.06 -21.13 0.06
N THR A 156 11.11 -22.10 -0.87
CA THR A 156 9.92 -22.61 -1.54
C THR A 156 9.18 -23.60 -0.63
N GLY A 157 7.87 -23.41 -0.53
CA GLY A 157 6.96 -24.26 0.21
C GLY A 157 6.12 -25.16 -0.71
N ASP A 158 4.93 -25.49 -0.24
CA ASP A 158 3.98 -26.37 -0.92
C ASP A 158 3.28 -25.67 -2.10
N THR A 159 2.66 -26.47 -2.97
CA THR A 159 1.77 -25.94 -4.02
C THR A 159 0.34 -25.86 -3.51
N GLU A 160 -0.37 -24.80 -3.86
CA GLU A 160 -1.76 -24.55 -3.50
C GLU A 160 -2.52 -23.93 -4.69
N GLU A 161 -3.79 -24.31 -4.86
CA GLU A 161 -4.66 -23.67 -5.85
C GLU A 161 -5.28 -22.38 -5.29
N ILE A 162 -4.93 -21.22 -5.88
CA ILE A 162 -5.49 -19.92 -5.54
C ILE A 162 -6.21 -19.33 -6.74
N SER A 163 -7.51 -19.08 -6.58
CA SER A 163 -8.37 -18.50 -7.62
C SER A 163 -8.35 -19.29 -8.94
N GLY A 164 -8.23 -20.62 -8.87
CA GLY A 164 -8.22 -21.51 -10.03
C GLY A 164 -6.86 -21.63 -10.74
N THR A 165 -5.80 -21.15 -10.12
CA THR A 165 -4.42 -21.26 -10.61
C THR A 165 -3.59 -22.03 -9.59
N GLU A 166 -2.84 -23.04 -10.04
CA GLU A 166 -1.82 -23.68 -9.22
C GLU A 166 -0.70 -22.68 -8.92
N THR A 167 -0.35 -22.56 -7.67
CA THR A 167 0.66 -21.61 -7.18
C THR A 167 1.68 -22.32 -6.32
N THR A 168 2.91 -21.84 -6.33
CA THR A 168 3.96 -22.27 -5.39
C THR A 168 4.08 -21.23 -4.28
N GLU A 169 4.02 -21.66 -3.04
CA GLU A 169 4.30 -20.80 -1.89
C GLU A 169 5.80 -20.51 -1.82
N VAL A 170 6.12 -19.25 -1.53
CA VAL A 170 7.46 -18.82 -1.11
C VAL A 170 7.31 -18.16 0.25
N THR A 171 8.07 -18.62 1.22
CA THR A 171 8.15 -18.04 2.56
C THR A 171 9.48 -17.32 2.75
N GLY A 172 9.55 -16.36 3.68
CA GLY A 172 10.77 -15.64 4.00
C GLY A 172 10.55 -14.64 5.13
N GLU A 173 11.55 -13.83 5.41
CA GLU A 173 11.47 -12.72 6.36
C GLU A 173 11.56 -11.39 5.62
N LEU A 174 10.77 -10.40 6.02
CA LEU A 174 10.77 -9.07 5.44
C LEU A 174 11.68 -8.13 6.24
N ASP A 175 12.73 -7.60 5.61
CA ASP A 175 13.55 -6.51 6.15
C ASP A 175 12.79 -5.18 6.05
N VAL A 176 12.04 -4.87 7.12
CA VAL A 176 11.22 -3.65 7.22
C VAL A 176 12.08 -2.40 7.14
N ALA A 177 13.29 -2.42 7.69
CA ALA A 177 14.19 -1.28 7.65
C ALA A 177 14.70 -1.02 6.22
N ALA A 178 15.00 -2.07 5.44
CA ALA A 178 15.33 -1.93 4.02
C ALA A 178 14.15 -1.39 3.22
N MET A 179 12.96 -1.92 3.44
CA MET A 179 11.72 -1.46 2.81
C MET A 179 11.48 0.03 3.10
N LEU A 180 11.50 0.45 4.35
CA LEU A 180 11.30 1.85 4.75
C LEU A 180 12.39 2.79 4.21
N ARG A 181 13.64 2.34 4.15
CA ARG A 181 14.74 3.09 3.52
C ARG A 181 14.47 3.34 2.03
N ASP A 182 13.96 2.34 1.33
CA ASP A 182 13.64 2.46 -0.08
C ASP A 182 12.42 3.37 -0.30
N PHE A 183 11.35 3.22 0.49
CA PHE A 183 10.22 4.15 0.46
C PHE A 183 10.62 5.60 0.71
N ASN A 184 11.52 5.82 1.64
CA ASN A 184 12.03 7.15 1.93
C ASN A 184 12.80 7.78 0.75
N ARG A 185 13.43 6.95 -0.11
CA ARG A 185 14.06 7.43 -1.36
C ARG A 185 13.02 7.83 -2.42
N LEU A 186 11.90 7.10 -2.50
CA LEU A 186 10.82 7.42 -3.43
C LEU A 186 10.09 8.72 -3.08
N SER A 187 10.10 9.09 -1.82
CA SER A 187 9.38 10.25 -1.30
C SER A 187 10.30 11.27 -0.61
N PRO A 188 11.27 11.88 -1.32
CA PRO A 188 12.27 12.76 -0.70
C PRO A 188 11.71 14.04 -0.08
N ASN A 189 10.44 14.37 -0.34
CA ASN A 189 9.73 15.51 0.26
C ASN A 189 8.64 15.12 1.28
N SER A 190 8.32 13.84 1.44
CA SER A 190 7.62 13.39 2.62
C SER A 190 8.60 13.61 3.78
N SER A 191 8.10 13.95 4.96
CA SER A 191 8.93 14.12 6.16
C SER A 191 9.78 12.87 6.33
N ALA A 192 11.01 12.91 5.79
CA ALA A 192 11.93 11.80 5.87
C ALA A 192 11.98 11.36 7.32
N LEU A 193 11.79 10.08 7.57
CA LEU A 193 11.95 9.56 8.92
C LEU A 193 13.32 10.02 9.42
N PRO A 194 13.42 10.64 10.60
CA PRO A 194 14.71 11.04 11.15
C PRO A 194 15.66 9.83 11.11
N ARG A 195 16.93 10.05 10.77
CA ARG A 195 17.90 8.94 10.60
C ARG A 195 17.97 7.96 11.78
N GLY A 196 17.71 8.41 13.00
CA GLY A 196 17.61 7.54 14.16
C GLY A 196 16.28 6.77 14.31
N THR A 197 15.25 7.11 13.53
CA THR A 197 13.95 6.42 13.62
C THR A 197 14.00 5.06 12.94
N LEU A 198 14.77 4.89 11.87
CA LEU A 198 14.93 3.61 11.19
C LEU A 198 15.62 2.58 12.08
N ASP A 199 16.68 3.00 12.79
CA ASP A 199 17.39 2.13 13.74
C ASP A 199 16.47 1.72 14.91
N GLN A 200 15.61 2.66 15.38
CA GLN A 200 14.62 2.39 16.42
C GLN A 200 13.50 1.45 15.95
N ILE A 201 13.13 1.51 14.68
CA ILE A 201 12.13 0.60 14.10
C ILE A 201 12.71 -0.81 14.00
N ASP A 202 13.95 -0.95 13.56
CA ASP A 202 14.64 -2.22 13.46
C ASP A 202 14.73 -2.93 14.84
N ASP A 203 15.03 -2.15 15.89
CA ASP A 203 15.07 -2.65 17.28
C ASP A 203 13.65 -2.96 17.85
N ALA A 204 12.62 -2.29 17.36
CA ALA A 204 11.26 -2.39 17.89
C ALA A 204 10.41 -3.45 17.19
N VAL A 205 10.70 -3.74 15.92
CA VAL A 205 9.95 -4.70 15.10
C VAL A 205 10.64 -6.05 15.15
N GLY A 206 9.93 -7.06 15.59
CA GLY A 206 10.41 -8.45 15.52
C GLY A 206 10.52 -8.97 14.08
N PRO A 207 10.92 -10.23 13.89
CA PRO A 207 10.90 -10.87 12.57
C PRO A 207 9.54 -10.71 11.91
N VAL A 208 9.52 -10.29 10.66
CA VAL A 208 8.28 -10.11 9.88
C VAL A 208 8.16 -11.26 8.92
N GLU A 209 7.21 -12.13 9.17
CA GLU A 209 6.92 -13.24 8.28
C GLU A 209 6.37 -12.71 6.96
N PHE A 210 6.88 -13.25 5.86
CA PHE A 210 6.43 -12.97 4.51
C PHE A 210 6.09 -14.25 3.78
N LYS A 211 4.98 -14.23 3.04
CA LYS A 211 4.57 -15.33 2.16
C LYS A 211 4.07 -14.77 0.84
N ALA A 212 4.46 -15.42 -0.23
CA ALA A 212 3.97 -15.14 -1.57
C ALA A 212 3.55 -16.42 -2.26
N TRP A 213 2.45 -16.40 -2.98
CA TRP A 213 1.99 -17.50 -3.82
C TRP A 213 2.07 -17.07 -5.28
N ILE A 214 2.90 -17.75 -6.05
CA ILE A 214 3.24 -17.40 -7.43
C ILE A 214 2.74 -18.50 -8.35
N GLY A 215 1.96 -18.12 -9.36
CA GLY A 215 1.38 -19.04 -10.33
C GLY A 215 2.37 -19.50 -11.40
N ASP A 216 2.02 -20.55 -12.13
CA ASP A 216 2.81 -21.09 -13.26
C ASP A 216 3.02 -20.06 -14.39
N ASP A 217 2.22 -19.01 -14.42
CA ASP A 217 2.34 -17.87 -15.33
C ASP A 217 3.26 -16.76 -14.82
N ASP A 218 4.05 -17.05 -13.79
CA ASP A 218 4.96 -16.10 -13.13
C ASP A 218 4.25 -14.84 -12.60
N ILE A 219 3.00 -14.94 -12.18
CA ILE A 219 2.26 -13.85 -11.56
C ILE A 219 1.89 -14.24 -10.14
N TRP A 220 2.19 -13.37 -9.18
CA TRP A 220 1.73 -13.58 -7.80
C TRP A 220 0.20 -13.55 -7.71
N ARG A 221 -0.36 -14.37 -6.84
CA ARG A 221 -1.80 -14.49 -6.59
C ARG A 221 -2.17 -14.05 -5.19
N LYS A 222 -1.30 -14.27 -4.24
CA LYS A 222 -1.50 -13.87 -2.85
C LYS A 222 -0.17 -13.45 -2.23
N LEU A 223 -0.23 -12.44 -1.40
CA LEU A 223 0.85 -11.99 -0.52
C LEU A 223 0.29 -11.94 0.90
N SER A 224 1.06 -12.38 1.87
CA SER A 224 0.73 -12.29 3.28
C SER A 224 1.95 -11.87 4.08
N SER A 225 1.77 -10.99 5.04
CA SER A 225 2.81 -10.63 5.99
C SER A 225 2.24 -10.37 7.38
N GLU A 226 3.01 -10.74 8.38
CA GLU A 226 2.66 -10.54 9.77
C GLU A 226 3.88 -10.02 10.54
N ALA A 227 3.69 -8.94 11.27
CA ALA A 227 4.69 -8.31 12.10
C ALA A 227 4.17 -8.10 13.51
N THR A 228 5.03 -8.34 14.50
CA THR A 228 4.82 -7.87 15.87
C THR A 228 5.83 -6.77 16.19
N PHE A 229 5.43 -5.79 16.98
CA PHE A 229 6.32 -4.75 17.43
C PHE A 229 6.15 -4.50 18.92
N THR A 230 7.24 -4.06 19.57
CA THR A 230 7.26 -3.70 20.99
C THR A 230 7.87 -2.34 21.16
N VAL A 231 7.21 -1.46 21.89
CA VAL A 231 7.72 -0.12 22.19
C VAL A 231 8.55 -0.19 23.48
N PRO A 232 9.84 0.19 23.44
CA PRO A 232 10.69 0.24 24.63
C PRO A 232 10.09 1.14 25.72
N ASP A 233 10.26 0.76 27.00
CA ASP A 233 9.63 1.41 28.15
C ASP A 233 9.89 2.93 28.23
N ASP A 234 11.10 3.36 27.84
CA ASP A 234 11.51 4.76 27.81
C ASP A 234 10.83 5.60 26.74
N HIS A 235 10.24 4.95 25.71
CA HIS A 235 9.53 5.59 24.61
C HIS A 235 8.00 5.54 24.77
N ARG A 236 7.44 4.69 25.65
CA ARG A 236 5.99 4.50 25.82
C ARG A 236 5.25 5.78 26.19
N GLN A 237 5.84 6.60 27.06
CA GLN A 237 5.22 7.86 27.48
C GLN A 237 5.09 8.85 26.31
N GLY A 238 6.10 8.92 25.44
CA GLY A 238 6.06 9.74 24.22
C GLY A 238 5.12 9.18 23.15
N ALA A 239 4.88 7.87 23.17
CA ALA A 239 3.99 7.15 22.26
C ALA A 239 2.53 7.06 22.77
N GLY A 240 2.16 7.81 23.81
CA GLY A 240 0.78 7.82 24.32
C GLY A 240 0.39 6.55 25.07
N GLY A 241 1.36 5.85 25.65
CA GLY A 241 1.16 4.60 26.38
C GLY A 241 1.24 3.33 25.51
N LEU A 242 1.50 3.46 24.21
CA LEU A 242 1.65 2.31 23.33
C LEU A 242 2.78 1.39 23.81
N GLU A 243 2.46 0.14 24.08
CA GLU A 243 3.40 -0.89 24.54
C GLU A 243 3.89 -1.78 23.40
N GLY A 244 3.04 -2.00 22.42
CA GLY A 244 3.33 -2.84 21.28
C GLY A 244 2.10 -3.11 20.44
N GLY A 245 2.20 -4.12 19.57
CA GLY A 245 1.08 -4.53 18.75
C GLY A 245 1.45 -5.54 17.68
N LYS A 246 0.47 -5.78 16.83
CA LYS A 246 0.56 -6.70 15.68
C LYS A 246 -0.02 -6.03 14.45
N ILE A 247 0.65 -6.20 13.33
CA ILE A 247 0.17 -5.80 12.01
C ILE A 247 0.12 -7.05 11.14
N SER A 248 -0.99 -7.26 10.46
CA SER A 248 -1.10 -8.27 9.41
C SER A 248 -1.61 -7.64 8.12
N LEU A 249 -1.08 -8.08 6.99
CA LEU A 249 -1.46 -7.66 5.66
C LEU A 249 -1.64 -8.89 4.80
N ASP A 250 -2.83 -9.03 4.23
CA ASP A 250 -3.14 -10.00 3.19
C ASP A 250 -3.56 -9.28 1.91
N MET A 251 -2.98 -9.69 0.77
CA MET A 251 -3.34 -9.18 -0.54
C MET A 251 -3.62 -10.35 -1.47
N THR A 252 -4.64 -10.23 -2.30
CA THR A 252 -4.99 -11.23 -3.30
C THR A 252 -5.21 -10.56 -4.66
N LEU A 253 -4.63 -11.14 -5.70
CA LEU A 253 -4.79 -10.75 -7.09
C LEU A 253 -5.60 -11.81 -7.83
N ARG A 254 -6.70 -11.40 -8.43
CA ARG A 254 -7.59 -12.26 -9.21
C ARG A 254 -7.70 -11.76 -10.63
N ALA A 255 -7.89 -12.70 -11.56
CA ALA A 255 -8.08 -12.41 -12.98
C ALA A 255 -7.01 -11.42 -13.53
N PRO A 256 -5.68 -11.70 -13.31
CA PRO A 256 -4.64 -10.84 -13.83
C PRO A 256 -4.71 -10.78 -15.35
N ASN A 257 -4.49 -9.59 -15.89
CA ASN A 257 -4.51 -9.29 -17.33
C ASN A 257 -5.86 -9.54 -18.03
N GLU A 258 -6.94 -9.76 -17.25
CA GLU A 258 -8.28 -9.77 -17.80
C GLU A 258 -8.84 -8.34 -17.96
N PRO A 259 -9.64 -8.09 -19.00
CA PRO A 259 -10.25 -6.76 -19.20
C PRO A 259 -11.13 -6.35 -18.01
N VAL A 260 -10.91 -5.13 -17.49
CA VAL A 260 -11.73 -4.51 -16.46
C VAL A 260 -12.36 -3.21 -16.98
N SER A 261 -13.58 -2.91 -16.54
CA SER A 261 -14.22 -1.62 -16.75
C SER A 261 -14.13 -0.80 -15.47
N ILE A 262 -13.61 0.42 -15.60
CA ILE A 262 -13.53 1.40 -14.51
C ILE A 262 -14.13 2.67 -15.05
N GLU A 263 -15.23 3.11 -14.43
CA GLU A 263 -16.03 4.23 -14.91
C GLU A 263 -16.13 5.32 -13.84
N SER A 264 -16.17 6.58 -14.31
CA SER A 264 -16.41 7.71 -13.43
C SER A 264 -17.80 7.60 -12.79
N PRO A 265 -17.94 7.85 -11.49
CA PRO A 265 -19.24 7.93 -10.83
C PRO A 265 -20.06 9.17 -11.24
N GLY A 266 -19.47 10.09 -12.03
CA GLY A 266 -20.11 11.31 -12.49
C GLY A 266 -19.74 12.53 -11.66
N GLU A 267 -20.65 13.53 -11.65
CA GLU A 267 -20.47 14.77 -10.89
C GLU A 267 -20.56 14.49 -9.39
N GLY A 268 -19.67 15.08 -8.61
CA GLY A 268 -19.61 14.97 -7.15
C GLY A 268 -19.58 16.32 -6.45
N ARG A 269 -19.80 16.33 -5.15
CA ARG A 269 -19.54 17.47 -4.28
C ARG A 269 -18.03 17.65 -4.13
N PRO A 270 -17.54 18.88 -3.86
CA PRO A 270 -16.11 19.04 -3.61
C PRO A 270 -15.62 18.17 -2.42
N ILE A 271 -14.47 17.54 -2.57
CA ILE A 271 -13.86 16.69 -1.50
C ILE A 271 -13.65 17.48 -0.19
N SER A 272 -13.50 18.81 -0.27
CA SER A 272 -13.41 19.69 0.89
C SER A 272 -14.62 19.60 1.82
N ASP A 273 -15.79 19.23 1.30
CA ASP A 273 -17.01 19.09 2.09
C ASP A 273 -16.95 17.81 2.94
N LEU A 274 -16.48 16.70 2.34
CA LEU A 274 -16.21 15.45 3.08
C LEU A 274 -15.19 15.68 4.18
N LEU A 275 -14.05 16.30 3.85
CA LEU A 275 -13.01 16.58 4.84
C LEU A 275 -13.51 17.41 6.01
N ARG A 276 -14.31 18.43 5.71
CA ARG A 276 -14.93 19.29 6.75
C ARG A 276 -15.89 18.47 7.62
N ALA A 277 -16.68 17.58 7.04
CA ALA A 277 -17.60 16.71 7.77
C ALA A 277 -16.84 15.73 8.69
N LEU A 278 -15.68 15.25 8.23
CA LEU A 278 -14.80 14.36 9.01
C LEU A 278 -13.86 15.11 9.99
N GLY A 279 -13.91 16.46 10.04
CA GLY A 279 -13.04 17.29 10.87
C GLY A 279 -11.56 17.26 10.43
N VAL A 280 -11.29 16.87 9.18
CA VAL A 280 -9.93 16.79 8.62
C VAL A 280 -9.62 18.11 7.90
N PRO A 281 -8.52 18.81 8.23
CA PRO A 281 -8.16 20.03 7.53
C PRO A 281 -7.83 19.72 6.05
N PRO A 282 -8.30 20.53 5.09
CA PRO A 282 -8.04 20.31 3.66
C PRO A 282 -6.55 20.18 3.29
N ALA A 283 -5.67 20.84 4.04
CA ALA A 283 -4.22 20.73 3.89
C ALA A 283 -3.68 19.31 4.14
N ALA A 284 -4.43 18.44 4.81
CA ALA A 284 -4.02 17.06 5.05
C ALA A 284 -4.03 16.18 3.79
N LEU A 285 -4.83 16.54 2.77
CA LEU A 285 -4.83 15.86 1.46
C LEU A 285 -3.55 16.12 0.65
N LEU A 286 -2.94 17.27 0.87
CA LEU A 286 -1.88 17.75 0.00
C LEU A 286 -0.48 17.35 0.50
N GLY A 287 -0.39 16.66 1.66
CA GLY A 287 0.88 16.40 2.31
C GLY A 287 1.56 17.69 2.83
N PRO A 288 2.64 17.59 3.60
CA PRO A 288 3.28 18.74 4.24
C PRO A 288 3.96 19.73 3.28
N GLY A 289 3.96 19.48 1.97
CA GLY A 289 4.61 20.34 0.95
C GLY A 289 3.67 21.18 0.08
N LEU A 290 2.36 20.98 0.16
CA LEU A 290 1.36 21.65 -0.70
C LEU A 290 0.43 22.55 0.13
N ALA A 291 0.98 23.55 0.81
CA ALA A 291 0.18 24.55 1.48
C ALA A 291 -0.66 25.35 0.45
N VAL A 292 -1.98 25.28 0.58
CA VAL A 292 -2.89 26.15 -0.18
C VAL A 292 -2.63 27.60 0.31
N PRO A 293 -2.31 28.56 -0.59
CA PRO A 293 -2.27 29.96 -0.19
C PRO A 293 -3.65 30.36 0.35
N ALA A 294 -3.66 30.98 1.52
CA ALA A 294 -4.89 31.49 2.11
C ALA A 294 -5.56 32.47 1.11
N PRO A 295 -6.90 32.38 0.90
CA PRO A 295 -7.59 33.36 0.09
C PRO A 295 -7.41 34.73 0.73
N GLY A 296 -6.83 35.69 -0.03
CA GLY A 296 -6.63 37.08 0.35
C GLY A 296 -7.91 37.88 0.41
#